data_423eeb2b0074f94fa87398943cad0436
#
_entry.id   423eeb2b0074f94fa87398943cad0436
#
_cell.length_a   1.000
_cell.length_b   1.000
_cell.length_c   1.000
_cell.angle_alpha   90.00
_cell.angle_beta   90.00
_cell.angle_gamma   90.00
#
_symmetry.space_group_name_H-M   'P 1'
#
loop_
_entity.id
_entity.type
_entity.pdbx_description
1 polymer ?
#
loop_
_entity_poly.entity_id
_entity_poly.type
_entity_poly.pdbx_seq_one_letter_code
_entity_poly.pdbx_strand_id
1 'polypeptide(L)'
;VLKELADQPAHDLVNKKIVPDQIVPTGGYDIENLSDPSRRSAYHGSIETDRYGRSIPKQAHGTQNLDDYTSSSHRIMNAAVDLFDRLIDPTLLIRRLYIVANHIIPEDTALQKKDRFTQLDLFTDYAAEEQKQKANAADLERERKLQEAMLSIRKKFGKNAVLKAMNLEEGATAKDRNNQIGGHKA
;
A
#
# COMPACT_ATOMS: atom_id res chain seq x y z
N VAL A 1 -7.79 5.02 -6.08
CA VAL A 1 -7.74 3.54 -6.04
C VAL A 1 -6.49 3.04 -5.34
N LEU A 2 -5.24 3.43 -5.76
CA LEU A 2 -4.00 2.91 -5.15
C LEU A 2 -3.94 3.16 -3.64
N LYS A 3 -4.24 4.39 -3.19
CA LYS A 3 -4.32 4.75 -1.77
C LYS A 3 -5.27 3.86 -0.99
N GLU A 4 -6.44 3.54 -1.55
CA GLU A 4 -7.41 2.63 -0.95
C GLU A 4 -6.88 1.18 -0.88
N LEU A 5 -6.14 0.75 -1.91
CA LEU A 5 -5.50 -0.56 -1.93
C LEU A 5 -4.36 -0.67 -0.93
N ALA A 6 -3.67 0.41 -0.62
CA ALA A 6 -2.64 0.47 0.41
C ALA A 6 -3.21 0.51 1.84
N ASP A 7 -4.35 1.16 2.03
CA ASP A 7 -5.02 1.30 3.33
C ASP A 7 -5.63 -0.03 3.83
N GLN A 8 -6.19 -0.83 2.94
CA GLN A 8 -6.85 -2.07 3.30
C GLN A 8 -5.90 -3.10 3.93
N PRO A 9 -4.73 -3.43 3.34
CA PRO A 9 -3.73 -4.29 3.98
C PRO A 9 -3.28 -3.80 5.35
N ALA A 10 -3.10 -2.48 5.52
CA ALA A 10 -2.70 -1.92 6.81
C ALA A 10 -3.69 -2.26 7.94
N HIS A 11 -4.99 -2.23 7.66
CA HIS A 11 -6.01 -2.67 8.60
C HIS A 11 -5.93 -4.18 8.92
N ASP A 12 -5.65 -5.00 7.90
CA ASP A 12 -5.49 -6.45 8.09
C ASP A 12 -4.22 -6.77 8.90
N LEU A 13 -3.14 -6.03 8.70
CA LEU A 13 -1.90 -6.13 9.47
C LEU A 13 -2.15 -5.81 10.96
N VAL A 14 -2.85 -4.72 11.24
CA VAL A 14 -3.26 -4.34 12.60
C VAL A 14 -4.12 -5.43 13.25
N ASN A 15 -5.13 -5.94 12.54
CA ASN A 15 -6.01 -6.98 13.06
C ASN A 15 -5.27 -8.28 13.38
N LYS A 16 -4.24 -8.61 12.62
CA LYS A 16 -3.42 -9.81 12.79
C LYS A 16 -2.20 -9.61 13.70
N LYS A 17 -1.95 -8.38 14.15
CA LYS A 17 -0.76 -8.00 14.93
C LYS A 17 0.56 -8.38 14.26
N ILE A 18 0.67 -8.09 12.99
CA ILE A 18 1.85 -8.35 12.16
C ILE A 18 2.28 -7.09 11.44
N VAL A 19 3.57 -6.98 11.15
CA VAL A 19 4.18 -5.81 10.52
C VAL A 19 5.17 -6.21 9.43
N PRO A 20 5.08 -5.60 8.24
CA PRO A 20 6.07 -5.72 7.18
C PRO A 20 7.16 -4.63 7.32
N ASP A 21 8.31 -4.85 6.67
CA ASP A 21 9.32 -3.82 6.40
C ASP A 21 9.46 -3.51 4.91
N GLN A 22 8.64 -4.14 4.06
CA GLN A 22 8.74 -3.99 2.61
C GLN A 22 7.36 -4.12 1.96
N ILE A 23 7.12 -3.29 0.94
CA ILE A 23 5.93 -3.36 0.09
C ILE A 23 6.31 -3.48 -1.38
N VAL A 24 5.43 -4.13 -2.14
CA VAL A 24 5.60 -4.37 -3.58
C VAL A 24 4.32 -3.99 -4.31
N PRO A 25 4.15 -2.73 -4.73
CA PRO A 25 3.08 -2.34 -5.62
C PRO A 25 3.32 -2.86 -7.04
N THR A 26 2.25 -3.30 -7.69
CA THR A 26 2.28 -3.76 -9.07
C THR A 26 1.09 -3.21 -9.83
N GLY A 27 1.36 -2.63 -11.01
CA GLY A 27 0.38 -2.13 -11.97
C GLY A 27 0.41 -2.97 -13.24
N GLY A 28 -0.65 -3.74 -13.51
CA GLY A 28 -0.82 -4.46 -14.76
C GLY A 28 -1.60 -3.63 -15.76
N TYR A 29 -1.08 -3.51 -16.98
CA TYR A 29 -1.69 -2.75 -18.05
C TYR A 29 -2.76 -3.54 -18.80
N ASP A 30 -3.67 -2.82 -19.44
CA ASP A 30 -4.72 -3.43 -20.25
C ASP A 30 -4.18 -3.87 -21.62
N ILE A 31 -4.77 -4.93 -22.18
CA ILE A 31 -4.49 -5.45 -23.52
C ILE A 31 -4.81 -4.39 -24.59
N GLU A 32 -5.77 -3.49 -24.34
CA GLU A 32 -6.16 -2.43 -25.25
C GLU A 32 -5.00 -1.51 -25.63
N ASN A 33 -4.00 -1.37 -24.76
CA ASN A 33 -2.77 -0.63 -25.09
C ASN A 33 -2.00 -1.18 -26.30
N LEU A 34 -2.17 -2.47 -26.60
CA LEU A 34 -1.51 -3.13 -27.74
C LEU A 34 -2.48 -3.58 -28.85
N SER A 35 -3.78 -3.70 -28.55
CA SER A 35 -4.79 -4.08 -29.55
C SER A 35 -5.37 -2.88 -30.32
N ASP A 36 -5.35 -1.69 -29.72
CA ASP A 36 -5.70 -0.44 -30.40
C ASP A 36 -4.51 0.03 -31.24
N PRO A 37 -4.68 0.24 -32.57
CA PRO A 37 -3.58 0.63 -33.47
C PRO A 37 -2.91 1.94 -33.09
N SER A 38 -3.67 2.94 -32.62
CA SER A 38 -3.15 4.25 -32.24
C SER A 38 -2.28 4.17 -30.98
N ARG A 39 -2.73 3.45 -29.96
CA ARG A 39 -1.97 3.21 -28.73
C ARG A 39 -0.76 2.33 -28.99
N ARG A 40 -0.93 1.29 -29.79
CA ARG A 40 0.16 0.37 -30.16
C ARG A 40 1.31 1.08 -30.87
N SER A 41 1.02 2.02 -31.79
CA SER A 41 2.04 2.79 -32.50
C SER A 41 2.83 3.73 -31.58
N ALA A 42 2.22 4.22 -30.50
CA ALA A 42 2.84 5.10 -29.52
C ALA A 42 3.65 4.34 -28.46
N TYR A 43 3.41 3.03 -28.29
CA TYR A 43 4.07 2.24 -27.26
C TYR A 43 5.38 1.62 -27.77
N HIS A 44 6.50 1.98 -27.11
CA HIS A 44 7.85 1.50 -27.43
C HIS A 44 8.48 0.68 -26.30
N GLY A 45 7.71 0.38 -25.23
CA GLY A 45 8.19 -0.38 -24.09
C GLY A 45 8.22 -1.89 -24.33
N SER A 46 8.62 -2.63 -23.31
CA SER A 46 8.69 -4.10 -23.33
C SER A 46 7.30 -4.73 -23.34
N ILE A 47 7.14 -5.82 -24.08
CA ILE A 47 5.91 -6.59 -24.20
C ILE A 47 6.10 -7.93 -23.51
N GLU A 48 5.09 -8.36 -22.75
CA GLU A 48 5.01 -9.66 -22.10
C GLU A 48 3.78 -10.43 -22.62
N THR A 49 3.78 -11.73 -22.40
CA THR A 49 2.64 -12.59 -22.72
C THR A 49 1.92 -12.96 -21.43
N ASP A 50 0.62 -12.70 -21.37
CA ASP A 50 -0.19 -13.09 -20.23
C ASP A 50 -0.45 -14.62 -20.21
N ARG A 51 -1.08 -15.11 -19.13
CA ARG A 51 -1.43 -16.55 -18.99
C ARG A 51 -2.36 -17.11 -20.07
N TYR A 52 -2.98 -16.24 -20.85
CA TYR A 52 -3.87 -16.61 -21.97
C TYR A 52 -3.20 -16.52 -23.34
N GLY A 53 -1.87 -16.26 -23.37
CA GLY A 53 -1.12 -16.12 -24.61
C GLY A 53 -1.26 -14.76 -25.31
N ARG A 54 -1.85 -13.74 -24.64
CA ARG A 54 -2.08 -12.43 -25.23
C ARG A 54 -0.91 -11.49 -24.91
N SER A 55 -0.51 -10.70 -25.89
CA SER A 55 0.50 -9.66 -25.70
C SER A 55 -0.05 -8.51 -24.88
N ILE A 56 0.66 -8.12 -23.85
CA ILE A 56 0.37 -6.98 -22.95
C ILE A 56 1.65 -6.17 -22.72
N PRO A 57 1.56 -4.87 -22.42
CA PRO A 57 2.72 -4.13 -21.95
C PRO A 57 3.27 -4.75 -20.68
N LYS A 58 4.61 -4.75 -20.52
CA LYS A 58 5.25 -5.24 -19.31
C LYS A 58 4.72 -4.49 -18.11
N GLN A 59 4.28 -5.25 -17.08
CA GLN A 59 3.72 -4.67 -15.87
C GLN A 59 4.71 -3.81 -15.11
N ALA A 60 4.24 -2.69 -14.56
CA ALA A 60 4.99 -1.87 -13.63
C ALA A 60 5.09 -2.59 -12.29
N HIS A 61 6.30 -2.92 -11.86
CA HIS A 61 6.56 -3.68 -10.65
C HIS A 61 7.81 -3.15 -9.96
N GLY A 62 7.74 -2.96 -8.65
CA GLY A 62 8.90 -2.52 -7.88
C GLY A 62 8.73 -2.80 -6.40
N THR A 63 9.84 -2.72 -5.69
CA THR A 63 9.95 -2.98 -4.26
C THR A 63 10.35 -1.71 -3.54
N GLN A 64 9.66 -1.40 -2.44
CA GLN A 64 10.00 -0.31 -1.54
C GLN A 64 10.19 -0.85 -0.13
N ASN A 65 11.39 -0.67 0.41
CA ASN A 65 11.64 -0.90 1.82
C ASN A 65 11.01 0.24 2.64
N LEU A 66 10.45 -0.13 3.77
CA LEU A 66 9.98 0.80 4.79
C LEU A 66 11.12 1.04 5.77
N ASP A 67 11.20 2.22 6.37
CA ASP A 67 12.27 2.58 7.30
C ASP A 67 12.29 1.66 8.53
N ASP A 68 11.11 1.20 8.94
CA ASP A 68 10.88 0.30 10.08
C ASP A 68 9.78 -0.71 9.76
N TYR A 69 9.73 -1.81 10.53
CA TYR A 69 8.55 -2.67 10.58
C TYR A 69 7.32 -1.86 11.04
N THR A 70 6.26 -1.83 10.23
CA THR A 70 5.11 -0.97 10.53
C THR A 70 3.79 -1.49 9.98
N SER A 71 2.69 -1.22 10.70
CA SER A 71 1.32 -1.35 10.22
C SER A 71 0.63 0.02 10.01
N SER A 72 1.41 1.11 10.04
CA SER A 72 0.89 2.45 9.77
C SER A 72 0.35 2.54 8.33
N SER A 73 -0.95 2.80 8.20
CA SER A 73 -1.56 2.97 6.88
C SER A 73 -1.01 4.19 6.15
N HIS A 74 -0.63 5.23 6.89
CA HIS A 74 -0.05 6.43 6.30
C HIS A 74 1.33 6.16 5.69
N ARG A 75 2.22 5.46 6.41
CA ARG A 75 3.56 5.11 5.90
C ARG A 75 3.49 4.16 4.72
N ILE A 76 2.66 3.10 4.82
CA ILE A 76 2.47 2.13 3.73
C ILE A 76 1.88 2.81 2.49
N MET A 77 0.89 3.68 2.67
CA MET A 77 0.25 4.40 1.59
C MET A 77 1.21 5.35 0.88
N ASN A 78 1.97 6.15 1.63
CA ASN A 78 2.95 7.09 1.05
C ASN A 78 4.02 6.34 0.28
N ALA A 79 4.63 5.31 0.87
CA ALA A 79 5.63 4.49 0.20
C ALA A 79 5.09 3.82 -1.07
N ALA A 80 3.83 3.36 -1.05
CA ALA A 80 3.19 2.77 -2.23
C ALA A 80 2.95 3.79 -3.34
N VAL A 81 2.49 5.00 -3.00
CA VAL A 81 2.23 6.07 -3.96
C VAL A 81 3.54 6.56 -4.55
N ASP A 82 4.53 6.88 -3.73
CA ASP A 82 5.83 7.38 -4.17
C ASP A 82 6.55 6.41 -5.12
N LEU A 83 6.49 5.11 -4.83
CA LEU A 83 7.07 4.10 -5.71
C LEU A 83 6.26 3.95 -6.99
N PHE A 84 4.92 3.90 -6.88
CA PHE A 84 4.03 3.72 -8.02
C PHE A 84 4.17 4.85 -9.03
N ASP A 85 4.23 6.10 -8.58
CA ASP A 85 4.38 7.29 -9.43
C ASP A 85 5.70 7.28 -10.21
N ARG A 86 6.73 6.62 -9.68
CA ARG A 86 8.02 6.43 -10.36
C ARG A 86 8.03 5.29 -11.37
N LEU A 87 7.16 4.29 -11.19
CA LEU A 87 7.15 3.06 -11.99
C LEU A 87 6.14 3.08 -13.12
N ILE A 88 5.01 3.76 -12.91
CA ILE A 88 3.89 3.69 -13.85
C ILE A 88 4.11 4.57 -15.08
N ASP A 89 3.70 4.05 -16.23
CA ASP A 89 3.55 4.87 -17.42
C ASP A 89 2.12 5.45 -17.42
N PRO A 90 1.96 6.77 -17.21
CA PRO A 90 0.64 7.40 -17.10
C PRO A 90 -0.12 7.44 -18.43
N THR A 91 0.54 7.17 -19.55
CA THR A 91 -0.09 7.14 -20.88
C THR A 91 -0.81 5.83 -21.17
N LEU A 92 -0.55 4.80 -20.36
CA LEU A 92 -1.11 3.46 -20.55
C LEU A 92 -2.36 3.24 -19.68
N LEU A 93 -3.31 2.52 -20.24
CA LEU A 93 -4.48 2.05 -19.50
C LEU A 93 -4.08 0.98 -18.49
N ILE A 94 -4.40 1.20 -17.22
CA ILE A 94 -4.16 0.25 -16.14
C ILE A 94 -5.41 -0.61 -15.96
N ARG A 95 -5.23 -1.92 -15.97
CA ARG A 95 -6.30 -2.90 -15.74
C ARG A 95 -6.31 -3.44 -14.32
N ARG A 96 -5.13 -3.61 -13.72
CA ARG A 96 -4.99 -4.28 -12.43
C ARG A 96 -3.99 -3.56 -11.55
N LEU A 97 -4.35 -3.42 -10.29
CA LEU A 97 -3.48 -2.90 -9.24
C LEU A 97 -3.50 -3.87 -8.06
N TYR A 98 -2.35 -4.15 -7.49
CA TYR A 98 -2.23 -4.87 -6.22
C TYR A 98 -0.98 -4.45 -5.46
N ILE A 99 -1.02 -4.64 -4.15
CA ILE A 99 0.09 -4.36 -3.24
C ILE A 99 0.33 -5.61 -2.40
N VAL A 100 1.57 -6.03 -2.34
CA VAL A 100 2.01 -7.14 -1.49
C VAL A 100 2.87 -6.59 -0.37
N ALA A 101 2.67 -7.07 0.84
CA ALA A 101 3.53 -6.80 1.99
C ALA A 101 4.48 -7.99 2.19
N ASN A 102 5.77 -7.73 2.26
CA ASN A 102 6.82 -8.74 2.43
C ASN A 102 7.51 -8.64 3.79
N HIS A 103 8.29 -9.67 4.11
CA HIS A 103 9.07 -9.80 5.34
C HIS A 103 8.22 -9.60 6.61
N ILE A 104 7.04 -10.20 6.59
CA ILE A 104 6.06 -10.02 7.67
C ILE A 104 6.53 -10.76 8.92
N ILE A 105 6.55 -10.04 10.06
CA ILE A 105 6.84 -10.60 11.38
C ILE A 105 5.77 -10.20 12.39
N PRO A 106 5.65 -10.92 13.53
CA PRO A 106 4.82 -10.49 14.64
C PRO A 106 5.28 -9.12 15.19
N GLU A 107 4.34 -8.29 15.58
CA GLU A 107 4.60 -6.93 16.09
C GLU A 107 5.50 -6.96 17.33
N ASP A 108 5.29 -7.91 18.24
CA ASP A 108 6.14 -8.08 19.43
C ASP A 108 7.60 -8.39 19.08
N THR A 109 7.83 -9.14 17.99
CA THR A 109 9.18 -9.43 17.49
C THR A 109 9.83 -8.19 16.91
N ALA A 110 9.07 -7.33 16.23
CA ALA A 110 9.58 -6.08 15.69
C ALA A 110 10.01 -5.10 16.79
N LEU A 111 9.25 -5.02 17.88
CA LEU A 111 9.60 -4.20 19.05
C LEU A 111 10.93 -4.65 19.66
N GLN A 112 11.12 -5.96 19.86
CA GLN A 112 12.38 -6.51 20.39
C GLN A 112 13.59 -6.25 19.50
N LYS A 113 13.40 -6.20 18.16
CA LYS A 113 14.48 -5.85 17.21
C LYS A 113 14.87 -4.38 17.30
N LYS A 114 13.92 -3.49 17.50
CA LYS A 114 14.14 -2.05 17.57
C LYS A 114 15.03 -1.66 18.76
N ASP A 115 14.86 -2.32 19.90
CA ASP A 115 15.64 -2.05 21.12
C ASP A 115 17.11 -2.45 21.00
N ARG A 116 17.49 -3.25 19.98
CA ARG A 116 18.86 -3.79 19.82
C ARG A 116 19.81 -2.93 18.99
N PHE A 117 19.31 -1.96 18.23
CA PHE A 117 20.13 -1.20 17.27
C PHE A 117 19.92 0.32 17.40
N THR A 118 20.50 0.90 18.45
CA THR A 118 20.74 2.34 18.46
C THR A 118 22.24 2.57 18.33
N GLN A 119 22.71 2.73 17.09
CA GLN A 119 24.08 3.15 16.85
C GLN A 119 24.15 4.65 17.14
N LEU A 120 24.96 5.02 18.13
CA LEU A 120 25.20 6.42 18.49
C LEU A 120 26.17 7.04 17.47
N ASP A 121 25.75 8.11 16.81
CA ASP A 121 26.59 8.92 15.94
C ASP A 121 27.08 10.16 16.68
N LEU A 122 28.39 10.44 16.63
CA LEU A 122 29.07 11.51 17.36
C LEU A 122 28.65 12.94 16.90
N PHE A 123 27.98 13.07 15.74
CA PHE A 123 27.63 14.37 15.15
C PHE A 123 26.14 14.65 15.16
N THR A 124 25.33 13.83 15.80
CA THR A 124 23.87 13.99 15.84
C THR A 124 23.46 14.83 17.06
N ASP A 125 22.58 15.80 16.85
CA ASP A 125 21.89 16.50 17.94
C ASP A 125 20.84 15.58 18.56
N TYR A 126 21.26 14.86 19.61
CA TYR A 126 20.41 13.87 20.29
C TYR A 126 19.13 14.46 20.89
N ALA A 127 19.15 15.75 21.31
CA ALA A 127 17.97 16.36 21.90
C ALA A 127 16.88 16.61 20.85
N ALA A 128 17.27 17.07 19.67
CA ALA A 128 16.35 17.27 18.54
C ALA A 128 15.83 15.93 18.01
N GLU A 129 16.72 14.92 17.89
CA GLU A 129 16.34 13.58 17.41
C GLU A 129 15.41 12.87 18.40
N GLU A 130 15.65 12.98 19.71
CA GLU A 130 14.77 12.42 20.73
C GLU A 130 13.37 13.07 20.73
N GLN A 131 13.29 14.38 20.52
CA GLN A 131 12.00 15.06 20.39
C GLN A 131 11.24 14.59 19.15
N LYS A 132 11.92 14.44 18.02
CA LYS A 132 11.35 13.93 16.77
C LYS A 132 10.88 12.49 16.91
N GLN A 133 11.65 11.63 17.57
CA GLN A 133 11.27 10.26 17.84
C GLN A 133 10.05 10.17 18.76
N LYS A 134 9.97 10.99 19.81
CA LYS A 134 8.80 11.07 20.70
C LYS A 134 7.55 11.54 19.96
N ALA A 135 7.67 12.55 19.10
CA ALA A 135 6.56 13.05 18.29
C ALA A 135 6.08 11.96 17.31
N ASN A 136 7.00 11.30 16.59
CA ASN A 136 6.69 10.20 15.69
C ASN A 136 6.02 9.01 16.43
N ALA A 137 6.49 8.66 17.62
CA ALA A 137 5.91 7.60 18.42
C ALA A 137 4.47 7.94 18.87
N ALA A 138 4.23 9.18 19.29
CA ALA A 138 2.90 9.66 19.67
C ALA A 138 1.92 9.64 18.49
N ASP A 139 2.37 10.04 17.30
CA ASP A 139 1.55 10.02 16.08
C ASP A 139 1.22 8.58 15.64
N LEU A 140 2.18 7.67 15.70
CA LEU A 140 1.95 6.24 15.41
C LEU A 140 0.98 5.62 16.40
N GLU A 141 1.08 5.96 17.69
CA GLU A 141 0.14 5.46 18.70
C GLU A 141 -1.28 5.99 18.47
N ARG A 142 -1.41 7.28 18.11
CA ARG A 142 -2.69 7.88 17.76
C ARG A 142 -3.30 7.20 16.52
N GLU A 143 -2.50 6.99 15.48
CA GLU A 143 -2.92 6.29 14.27
C GLU A 143 -3.37 4.87 14.59
N ARG A 144 -2.62 4.15 15.43
CA ARG A 144 -2.94 2.78 15.86
C ARG A 144 -4.30 2.71 16.56
N LYS A 145 -4.55 3.60 17.53
CA LYS A 145 -5.84 3.69 18.24
C LYS A 145 -6.99 3.96 17.27
N LEU A 146 -6.77 4.83 16.29
CA LEU A 146 -7.76 5.13 15.25
C LEU A 146 -8.04 3.89 14.38
N GLN A 147 -7.01 3.19 13.93
CA GLN A 147 -7.16 1.96 13.14
C GLN A 147 -7.92 0.89 13.91
N GLU A 148 -7.63 0.68 15.19
CA GLU A 148 -8.33 -0.29 16.06
C GLU A 148 -9.81 0.09 16.26
N ALA A 149 -10.09 1.37 16.47
CA ALA A 149 -11.46 1.86 16.57
C ALA A 149 -12.24 1.64 15.26
N MET A 150 -11.63 1.96 14.12
CA MET A 150 -12.24 1.72 12.80
C MET A 150 -12.48 0.22 12.55
N LEU A 151 -11.54 -0.65 12.91
CA LEU A 151 -11.70 -2.11 12.82
C LEU A 151 -12.87 -2.59 13.67
N SER A 152 -12.99 -2.09 14.90
CA SER A 152 -14.08 -2.46 15.82
C SER A 152 -15.45 -2.04 15.25
N ILE A 153 -15.55 -0.86 14.69
CA ILE A 153 -16.79 -0.37 14.06
C ILE A 153 -17.11 -1.20 12.81
N ARG A 154 -16.13 -1.43 11.93
CA ARG A 154 -16.31 -2.23 10.73
C ARG A 154 -16.71 -3.68 11.01
N LYS A 155 -16.16 -4.26 12.07
CA LYS A 155 -16.51 -5.62 12.53
C LYS A 155 -17.97 -5.69 13.03
N LYS A 156 -18.45 -4.65 13.70
CA LYS A 156 -19.80 -4.60 14.29
C LYS A 156 -20.87 -4.19 13.28
N PHE A 157 -20.58 -3.25 12.41
CA PHE A 157 -21.56 -2.58 11.56
C PHE A 157 -21.32 -2.76 10.05
N GLY A 158 -20.29 -3.55 9.67
CA GLY A 158 -19.94 -3.80 8.28
C GLY A 158 -18.81 -2.90 7.75
N LYS A 159 -18.18 -3.34 6.65
CA LYS A 159 -16.98 -2.70 6.08
C LYS A 159 -17.20 -1.25 5.64
N ASN A 160 -18.41 -0.89 5.26
CA ASN A 160 -18.77 0.46 4.81
C ASN A 160 -19.27 1.38 5.94
N ALA A 161 -19.30 0.92 7.20
CA ALA A 161 -19.75 1.74 8.32
C ALA A 161 -18.84 2.93 8.62
N VAL A 162 -17.54 2.81 8.30
CA VAL A 162 -16.56 3.91 8.39
C VAL A 162 -15.74 3.95 7.12
N LEU A 163 -15.81 5.07 6.42
CA LEU A 163 -15.03 5.36 5.21
C LEU A 163 -14.11 6.55 5.46
N LYS A 164 -12.93 6.55 4.85
CA LYS A 164 -12.03 7.70 4.82
C LYS A 164 -12.45 8.64 3.67
N ALA A 165 -12.10 9.92 3.73
CA ALA A 165 -12.42 10.88 2.68
C ALA A 165 -12.00 10.42 1.28
N MET A 166 -10.81 9.80 1.17
CA MET A 166 -10.30 9.24 -0.09
C MET A 166 -11.19 8.14 -0.71
N ASN A 167 -12.08 7.52 0.07
CA ASN A 167 -13.04 6.53 -0.44
C ASN A 167 -14.31 7.17 -1.07
N LEU A 168 -14.39 8.49 -1.02
CA LEU A 168 -15.49 9.29 -1.59
C LEU A 168 -15.02 10.15 -2.76
N GLU A 169 -13.73 10.11 -3.10
CA GLU A 169 -13.17 10.81 -4.25
C GLU A 169 -13.64 10.17 -5.57
N GLU A 170 -13.59 10.96 -6.64
CA GLU A 170 -13.88 10.45 -7.99
C GLU A 170 -12.95 9.28 -8.35
N GLY A 171 -13.51 8.20 -8.90
CA GLY A 171 -12.79 6.97 -9.20
C GLY A 171 -12.47 6.09 -7.99
N ALA A 172 -12.93 6.42 -6.78
CA ALA A 172 -12.80 5.56 -5.61
C ALA A 172 -13.64 4.28 -5.79
N THR A 173 -13.10 3.14 -5.38
CA THR A 173 -13.72 1.82 -5.59
C THR A 173 -13.93 1.03 -4.29
N ALA A 174 -13.42 1.50 -3.15
CA ALA A 174 -13.45 0.74 -1.91
C ALA A 174 -14.87 0.41 -1.44
N LYS A 175 -15.82 1.36 -1.56
CA LYS A 175 -17.22 1.15 -1.17
C LYS A 175 -17.87 0.00 -1.95
N ASP A 176 -17.65 -0.03 -3.26
CA ASP A 176 -18.20 -1.06 -4.13
C ASP A 176 -17.50 -2.41 -3.91
N ARG A 177 -16.17 -2.41 -3.77
CA ARG A 177 -15.40 -3.61 -3.45
C ARG A 177 -15.80 -4.25 -2.12
N ASN A 178 -16.12 -3.44 -1.12
CA ASN A 178 -16.58 -3.94 0.18
C ASN A 178 -17.91 -4.69 0.11
N ASN A 179 -18.73 -4.42 -0.90
CA ASN A 179 -20.01 -5.10 -1.17
C ASN A 179 -19.86 -6.33 -2.07
N GLN A 180 -18.65 -6.66 -2.52
CA GLN A 180 -18.41 -7.83 -3.36
C GLN A 180 -18.09 -9.06 -2.50
N ILE A 181 -18.56 -10.22 -2.95
CA ILE A 181 -18.23 -11.53 -2.38
C ILE A 181 -17.41 -12.28 -3.44
N GLY A 182 -16.17 -12.63 -3.10
CA GLY A 182 -15.29 -13.34 -4.04
C GLY A 182 -14.95 -12.57 -5.33
N GLY A 183 -15.06 -11.21 -5.31
CA GLY A 183 -14.81 -10.36 -6.47
C GLY A 183 -16.02 -10.15 -7.39
N HIS A 184 -17.17 -10.68 -7.03
CA HIS A 184 -18.43 -10.52 -7.78
C HIS A 184 -19.44 -9.70 -6.97
N LYS A 185 -20.31 -8.95 -7.67
CA LYS A 185 -21.45 -8.31 -7.00
C LYS A 185 -22.37 -9.41 -6.47
N ALA A 186 -22.71 -9.30 -5.19
CA ALA A 186 -23.73 -10.14 -4.56
C ALA A 186 -25.12 -9.73 -5.04
#